data_3e3511007499df83d85312f3b0ee281c
#
_entry.id   3e3511007499df83d85312f3b0ee281c
#
_cell.length_a   1.000
_cell.length_b   1.000
_cell.length_c   1.000
_cell.angle_alpha   90.00
_cell.angle_beta   90.00
_cell.angle_gamma   90.00
#
_symmetry.space_group_name_H-M   'P 1'
#
loop_
_entity.id
_entity.type
_entity.pdbx_description
1 polymer ?
#
loop_
_entity_poly.entity_id
_entity_poly.type
_entity_poly.pdbx_seq_one_letter_code
_entity_poly.pdbx_strand_id
1 'polypeptide(L)'
;MRAETAGAGGGGCTGPGVADTAGPGPHPAMRRAFPGGGRATLGLIAPLESFSGDVPTMEGHLARVCAAEEAGFASFWLRDVPLLVPGQGDGGQLFDPWVYLGALATATSRITLGTASTVLPLRHPVHVAKAAASVDLLSGGRMLLGLAVGDRPGEVPAFGPAAADPADRLPDSWAYLRHLTGDAVTTGHSSPLGELAPGTGLVPEPAFGRLPLLMTGRGGRTIEWVAEHADGWLYSALAPEIQRANTARWRRLTGESGAPGSKPYAQAGYLVLDEDPRSAPRPLPQGWAMGREPLLDLFKTYEAGGVDQLMVNLRLNSRPADEVLAELAEYLLPHFPTPEIHPAARASHLTVRQF
;
A
#
# COMPACT_ATOMS: atom_id res chain seq x y z
N MET A 1 19.05 71.65 40.68
CA MET A 1 17.81 70.92 40.96
C MET A 1 17.80 69.62 40.14
N ARG A 2 17.64 68.53 40.82
CA ARG A 2 17.99 67.15 40.39
C ARG A 2 17.06 66.67 39.29
N ALA A 3 17.62 65.91 38.28
CA ALA A 3 16.90 65.05 37.35
C ALA A 3 17.40 63.60 37.54
N GLU A 4 16.47 62.71 37.90
CA GLU A 4 16.69 61.30 38.10
C GLU A 4 16.71 60.59 36.74
N THR A 5 17.70 59.73 36.54
CA THR A 5 17.79 58.85 35.39
C THR A 5 17.15 57.51 35.71
N ALA A 6 16.15 57.14 34.93
CA ALA A 6 15.50 55.79 34.95
C ALA A 6 16.21 54.88 33.95
N GLY A 7 16.60 53.72 34.46
CA GLY A 7 17.30 52.67 33.68
C GLY A 7 16.33 51.90 32.79
N ALA A 8 16.75 51.69 31.55
CA ALA A 8 16.05 50.87 30.57
C ALA A 8 16.56 49.41 30.67
N GLY A 9 15.69 48.49 31.07
CA GLY A 9 15.93 47.04 31.03
C GLY A 9 15.83 46.53 29.59
N GLY A 10 16.94 45.95 29.12
CA GLY A 10 17.00 45.28 27.83
C GLY A 10 16.29 43.96 27.85
N GLY A 11 15.10 43.87 27.24
CA GLY A 11 14.41 42.65 26.95
C GLY A 11 15.00 42.03 25.69
N GLY A 12 15.80 40.95 25.85
CA GLY A 12 16.30 40.17 24.73
C GLY A 12 15.13 39.45 24.05
N CYS A 13 14.84 39.76 22.79
CA CYS A 13 13.99 38.97 21.92
C CYS A 13 14.71 37.65 21.62
N THR A 14 14.28 36.57 22.25
CA THR A 14 14.63 35.22 21.78
C THR A 14 13.93 35.01 20.45
N GLY A 15 14.68 34.96 19.38
CA GLY A 15 14.20 34.62 18.05
C GLY A 15 13.56 33.22 18.04
N PRO A 16 12.61 32.95 17.14
CA PRO A 16 11.99 31.62 17.03
C PRO A 16 13.08 30.59 16.75
N GLY A 17 13.10 29.54 17.57
CA GLY A 17 14.05 28.43 17.45
C GLY A 17 14.08 27.90 16.02
N VAL A 18 15.28 27.63 15.55
CA VAL A 18 15.57 26.95 14.29
C VAL A 18 14.72 25.68 14.26
N ALA A 19 13.73 25.63 13.37
CA ALA A 19 12.96 24.44 13.11
C ALA A 19 13.91 23.31 12.69
N ASP A 20 13.81 22.21 13.41
CA ASP A 20 14.56 20.99 13.16
C ASP A 20 14.37 20.58 11.70
N THR A 21 15.45 20.63 10.90
CA THR A 21 15.49 20.28 9.48
C THR A 21 15.62 18.76 9.26
N ALA A 22 15.10 17.95 10.18
CA ALA A 22 14.87 16.54 9.91
C ALA A 22 13.86 16.46 8.76
N GLY A 23 14.28 15.90 7.62
CA GLY A 23 13.40 15.68 6.47
C GLY A 23 12.11 14.96 6.86
N PRO A 24 11.04 15.04 6.04
CA PRO A 24 9.75 14.46 6.38
C PRO A 24 9.95 12.99 6.76
N GLY A 25 9.47 12.63 7.96
CA GLY A 25 9.55 11.27 8.46
C GLY A 25 8.80 10.27 7.52
N PRO A 26 8.90 8.96 7.77
CA PRO A 26 8.24 7.96 6.94
C PRO A 26 6.75 8.26 6.78
N HIS A 27 6.22 8.07 5.58
CA HIS A 27 4.81 8.31 5.25
C HIS A 27 3.87 7.60 6.25
N PRO A 28 2.81 8.25 6.77
CA PRO A 28 1.94 7.68 7.81
C PRO A 28 1.36 6.31 7.44
N ALA A 29 0.93 6.13 6.18
CA ALA A 29 0.44 4.86 5.68
C ALA A 29 1.49 3.73 5.78
N MET A 30 2.77 4.03 5.48
CA MET A 30 3.87 3.08 5.63
C MET A 30 4.05 2.66 7.08
N ARG A 31 4.04 3.60 8.02
CA ARG A 31 4.20 3.30 9.45
C ARG A 31 3.06 2.45 10.01
N ARG A 32 1.83 2.66 9.50
CA ARG A 32 0.67 1.89 9.94
C ARG A 32 0.68 0.48 9.36
N ALA A 33 0.90 0.35 8.07
CA ALA A 33 0.90 -0.94 7.40
C ALA A 33 2.14 -1.79 7.74
N PHE A 34 3.28 -1.12 7.97
CA PHE A 34 4.59 -1.76 8.16
C PHE A 34 5.30 -1.14 9.37
N PRO A 35 5.00 -1.60 10.58
CA PRO A 35 5.50 -0.98 11.81
C PRO A 35 7.02 -1.09 11.99
N GLY A 36 7.67 -2.02 11.30
CA GLY A 36 9.09 -2.32 11.49
C GLY A 36 9.38 -3.05 12.81
N GLY A 37 10.66 -3.12 13.19
CA GLY A 37 11.04 -3.75 14.46
C GLY A 37 10.82 -5.27 14.50
N GLY A 38 10.71 -5.93 13.34
CA GLY A 38 10.44 -7.37 13.25
C GLY A 38 9.01 -7.75 13.59
N ARG A 39 8.08 -6.80 13.52
CA ARG A 39 6.65 -7.01 13.76
C ARG A 39 5.88 -6.94 12.45
N ALA A 40 4.90 -7.84 12.31
CA ALA A 40 3.98 -7.85 11.19
C ALA A 40 2.61 -7.27 11.56
N THR A 41 1.86 -6.83 10.55
CA THR A 41 0.44 -6.48 10.64
C THR A 41 -0.40 -7.35 9.75
N LEU A 42 -1.74 -7.33 9.95
CA LEU A 42 -2.68 -7.98 9.06
C LEU A 42 -3.37 -6.96 8.15
N GLY A 43 -3.38 -7.25 6.85
CA GLY A 43 -4.10 -6.52 5.83
C GLY A 43 -5.11 -7.42 5.11
N LEU A 44 -6.04 -6.80 4.41
CA LEU A 44 -7.10 -7.45 3.66
C LEU A 44 -7.02 -7.07 2.18
N ILE A 45 -7.36 -8.01 1.29
CA ILE A 45 -7.41 -7.78 -0.16
C ILE A 45 -8.86 -7.96 -0.63
N ALA A 46 -9.35 -7.02 -1.44
CA ALA A 46 -10.66 -7.09 -2.06
C ALA A 46 -10.79 -8.27 -3.06
N PRO A 47 -12.00 -8.84 -3.19
CA PRO A 47 -13.22 -8.53 -2.43
C PRO A 47 -13.27 -9.22 -1.07
N LEU A 48 -13.98 -8.62 -0.10
CA LEU A 48 -14.22 -9.24 1.23
C LEU A 48 -15.47 -10.10 1.16
N GLU A 49 -15.45 -11.07 0.29
CA GLU A 49 -16.52 -12.08 0.15
C GLU A 49 -15.97 -13.35 -0.49
N SER A 50 -16.59 -14.46 -0.18
CA SER A 50 -16.44 -15.70 -0.93
C SER A 50 -17.47 -15.75 -2.06
N PHE A 51 -17.06 -16.17 -3.23
CA PHE A 51 -17.95 -16.29 -4.38
C PHE A 51 -17.51 -17.39 -5.34
N SER A 52 -18.48 -17.98 -6.01
CA SER A 52 -18.28 -18.93 -7.10
C SER A 52 -18.32 -18.19 -8.44
N GLY A 53 -17.55 -18.66 -9.42
CA GLY A 53 -17.43 -18.00 -10.71
C GLY A 53 -16.41 -16.86 -10.70
N ASP A 54 -16.55 -15.93 -11.65
CA ASP A 54 -15.50 -14.94 -11.93
C ASP A 54 -15.86 -13.52 -11.45
N VAL A 55 -17.08 -13.30 -10.99
CA VAL A 55 -17.58 -11.95 -10.65
C VAL A 55 -18.17 -11.94 -9.23
N PRO A 56 -17.63 -11.11 -8.31
CA PRO A 56 -18.19 -10.93 -6.98
C PRO A 56 -19.47 -10.09 -7.00
N THR A 57 -20.24 -10.14 -5.92
CA THR A 57 -21.46 -9.34 -5.77
C THR A 57 -21.17 -7.91 -5.31
N MET A 58 -20.16 -7.72 -4.49
CA MET A 58 -19.81 -6.49 -3.76
C MET A 58 -20.91 -6.01 -2.82
N GLU A 59 -21.91 -6.85 -2.52
CA GLU A 59 -22.99 -6.51 -1.61
C GLU A 59 -22.46 -6.28 -0.18
N GLY A 60 -22.82 -5.17 0.43
CA GLY A 60 -22.38 -4.80 1.78
C GLY A 60 -20.88 -4.54 1.93
N HIS A 61 -20.11 -4.53 0.82
CA HIS A 61 -18.65 -4.53 0.86
C HIS A 61 -18.07 -3.29 1.56
N LEU A 62 -18.67 -2.09 1.35
CA LEU A 62 -18.22 -0.87 2.03
C LEU A 62 -18.37 -0.99 3.55
N ALA A 63 -19.49 -1.52 4.02
CA ALA A 63 -19.73 -1.74 5.44
C ALA A 63 -18.73 -2.73 6.06
N ARG A 64 -18.37 -3.80 5.32
CA ARG A 64 -17.33 -4.75 5.75
C ARG A 64 -15.96 -4.11 5.88
N VAL A 65 -15.60 -3.19 4.97
CA VAL A 65 -14.32 -2.47 5.10
C VAL A 65 -14.33 -1.56 6.33
N CYS A 66 -15.43 -0.88 6.61
CA CYS A 66 -15.59 -0.10 7.85
C CYS A 66 -15.48 -0.98 9.10
N ALA A 67 -16.16 -2.13 9.12
CA ALA A 67 -16.05 -3.09 10.21
C ALA A 67 -14.61 -3.65 10.38
N ALA A 68 -13.91 -3.90 9.30
CA ALA A 68 -12.51 -4.30 9.34
C ALA A 68 -11.59 -3.20 9.92
N GLU A 69 -11.87 -1.94 9.61
CA GLU A 69 -11.20 -0.81 10.26
C GLU A 69 -11.45 -0.78 11.76
N GLU A 70 -12.70 -0.95 12.18
CA GLU A 70 -13.09 -0.97 13.60
C GLU A 70 -12.45 -2.14 14.35
N ALA A 71 -12.36 -3.30 13.71
CA ALA A 71 -11.70 -4.47 14.23
C ALA A 71 -10.17 -4.31 14.39
N GLY A 72 -9.55 -3.37 13.67
CA GLY A 72 -8.13 -3.06 13.80
C GLY A 72 -7.23 -3.60 12.69
N PHE A 73 -7.76 -4.05 11.57
CA PHE A 73 -6.93 -4.39 10.40
C PHE A 73 -6.12 -3.18 9.93
N ALA A 74 -4.85 -3.42 9.56
CA ALA A 74 -3.91 -2.36 9.26
C ALA A 74 -4.16 -1.70 7.90
N SER A 75 -4.59 -2.49 6.91
CA SER A 75 -4.69 -2.04 5.52
C SER A 75 -5.76 -2.80 4.74
N PHE A 76 -6.27 -2.13 3.72
CA PHE A 76 -7.18 -2.70 2.73
C PHE A 76 -6.68 -2.41 1.31
N TRP A 77 -6.58 -3.46 0.49
CA TRP A 77 -5.93 -3.42 -0.80
C TRP A 77 -6.87 -3.78 -1.94
N LEU A 78 -6.86 -2.97 -3.01
CA LEU A 78 -7.65 -3.19 -4.22
C LEU A 78 -6.80 -3.75 -5.36
N ARG A 79 -7.40 -4.62 -6.17
CA ARG A 79 -6.82 -5.12 -7.42
C ARG A 79 -7.26 -4.23 -8.59
N ASP A 80 -6.46 -4.20 -9.64
CA ASP A 80 -6.79 -3.50 -10.91
C ASP A 80 -7.07 -4.55 -11.98
N VAL A 81 -8.34 -4.85 -12.18
CA VAL A 81 -8.84 -5.81 -13.16
C VAL A 81 -9.87 -5.09 -14.03
N PRO A 82 -9.44 -4.41 -15.09
CA PRO A 82 -10.33 -3.58 -15.91
C PRO A 82 -11.30 -4.39 -16.77
N LEU A 83 -10.95 -5.62 -17.12
CA LEU A 83 -11.75 -6.46 -18.01
C LEU A 83 -11.89 -7.89 -17.47
N LEU A 84 -13.07 -8.47 -17.63
CA LEU A 84 -13.27 -9.90 -17.44
C LEU A 84 -12.85 -10.63 -18.72
N VAL A 85 -11.74 -11.38 -18.65
CA VAL A 85 -11.25 -12.19 -19.77
C VAL A 85 -11.52 -13.65 -19.44
N PRO A 86 -12.30 -14.38 -20.27
CA PRO A 86 -12.63 -15.79 -20.03
C PRO A 86 -11.38 -16.65 -19.80
N GLY A 87 -11.39 -17.44 -18.74
CA GLY A 87 -10.29 -18.36 -18.40
C GLY A 87 -9.05 -17.71 -17.78
N GLN A 88 -9.07 -16.42 -17.49
CA GLN A 88 -7.95 -15.71 -16.85
C GLN A 88 -8.19 -15.33 -15.39
N GLY A 89 -8.98 -16.12 -14.68
CA GLY A 89 -9.31 -15.89 -13.27
C GLY A 89 -10.45 -14.88 -13.07
N ASP A 90 -10.66 -14.49 -11.83
CA ASP A 90 -11.77 -13.61 -11.44
C ASP A 90 -11.59 -12.14 -11.82
N GLY A 91 -12.69 -11.41 -11.83
CA GLY A 91 -12.75 -9.95 -12.07
C GLY A 91 -12.25 -9.09 -10.90
N GLY A 92 -11.64 -9.67 -9.86
CA GLY A 92 -11.23 -8.92 -8.67
C GLY A 92 -12.43 -8.34 -7.92
N GLN A 93 -12.40 -7.05 -7.62
CA GLN A 93 -13.59 -6.27 -7.25
C GLN A 93 -14.23 -5.67 -8.51
N LEU A 94 -15.55 -5.43 -8.48
CA LEU A 94 -16.30 -4.93 -9.65
C LEU A 94 -15.92 -3.50 -10.07
N PHE A 95 -15.50 -2.68 -9.12
CA PHE A 95 -15.32 -1.25 -9.35
C PHE A 95 -13.90 -0.95 -9.80
N ASP A 96 -13.73 0.11 -10.61
CA ASP A 96 -12.41 0.69 -10.83
C ASP A 96 -11.75 1.02 -9.47
N PRO A 97 -10.49 0.63 -9.27
CA PRO A 97 -9.83 0.79 -7.97
C PRO A 97 -9.77 2.25 -7.50
N TRP A 98 -9.60 3.21 -8.39
CA TRP A 98 -9.46 4.62 -8.03
C TRP A 98 -10.78 5.24 -7.61
N VAL A 99 -11.88 4.88 -8.30
CA VAL A 99 -13.23 5.31 -7.93
C VAL A 99 -13.60 4.75 -6.56
N TYR A 100 -13.30 3.47 -6.34
CA TYR A 100 -13.64 2.82 -5.09
C TYR A 100 -12.74 3.27 -3.92
N LEU A 101 -11.44 3.50 -4.16
CA LEU A 101 -10.54 4.09 -3.17
C LEU A 101 -11.01 5.49 -2.75
N GLY A 102 -11.55 6.29 -3.67
CA GLY A 102 -12.16 7.59 -3.35
C GLY A 102 -13.34 7.45 -2.37
N ALA A 103 -14.24 6.48 -2.60
CA ALA A 103 -15.34 6.18 -1.67
C ALA A 103 -14.83 5.70 -0.30
N LEU A 104 -13.87 4.78 -0.28
CA LEU A 104 -13.25 4.27 0.94
C LEU A 104 -12.50 5.35 1.73
N ALA A 105 -11.82 6.27 1.04
CA ALA A 105 -11.11 7.37 1.69
C ALA A 105 -12.03 8.26 2.54
N THR A 106 -13.29 8.42 2.11
CA THR A 106 -14.29 9.21 2.83
C THR A 106 -15.07 8.42 3.86
N ALA A 107 -15.24 7.11 3.66
CA ALA A 107 -15.99 6.22 4.55
C ALA A 107 -15.16 5.70 5.73
N THR A 108 -13.83 5.74 5.63
CA THR A 108 -12.89 5.26 6.66
C THR A 108 -12.01 6.39 7.19
N SER A 109 -11.36 6.19 8.31
CA SER A 109 -10.57 7.22 8.99
C SER A 109 -9.17 6.79 9.40
N ARG A 110 -8.90 5.50 9.53
CA ARG A 110 -7.66 4.95 10.07
C ARG A 110 -6.98 3.93 9.15
N ILE A 111 -7.76 3.01 8.56
CA ILE A 111 -7.20 1.91 7.75
C ILE A 111 -6.40 2.45 6.57
N THR A 112 -5.22 1.90 6.35
CA THR A 112 -4.42 2.23 5.17
C THR A 112 -5.11 1.69 3.92
N LEU A 113 -5.19 2.49 2.89
CA LEU A 113 -5.78 2.16 1.61
C LEU A 113 -4.69 1.96 0.57
N GLY A 114 -4.78 0.89 -0.21
CA GLY A 114 -3.75 0.62 -1.20
C GLY A 114 -4.23 -0.10 -2.44
N THR A 115 -3.37 -0.15 -3.43
CA THR A 115 -3.53 -1.03 -4.58
C THR A 115 -2.55 -2.20 -4.50
N ALA A 116 -3.04 -3.40 -4.76
CA ALA A 116 -2.20 -4.60 -4.87
C ALA A 116 -2.72 -5.48 -6.03
N SER A 117 -2.56 -4.93 -7.23
CA SER A 117 -1.79 -3.74 -7.63
C SER A 117 -2.49 -2.98 -8.75
N THR A 118 -2.12 -1.73 -8.95
CA THR A 118 -2.40 -1.03 -10.22
C THR A 118 -1.48 -1.59 -11.31
N VAL A 119 -2.04 -1.92 -12.47
CA VAL A 119 -1.29 -2.38 -13.64
C VAL A 119 -0.71 -1.16 -14.37
N LEU A 120 0.46 -0.72 -13.93
CA LEU A 120 1.05 0.56 -14.34
C LEU A 120 1.25 0.69 -15.86
N PRO A 121 1.73 -0.34 -16.61
CA PRO A 121 1.92 -0.21 -18.06
C PRO A 121 0.63 -0.07 -18.88
N LEU A 122 -0.52 -0.41 -18.33
CA LEU A 122 -1.82 -0.23 -18.99
C LEU A 122 -2.45 1.14 -18.75
N ARG A 123 -1.84 1.96 -17.87
CA ARG A 123 -2.32 3.30 -17.51
C ARG A 123 -1.24 4.35 -17.78
N HIS A 124 -1.65 5.54 -18.21
CA HIS A 124 -0.67 6.62 -18.33
C HIS A 124 -0.24 7.10 -16.92
N PRO A 125 1.06 7.24 -16.62
CA PRO A 125 1.56 7.58 -15.28
C PRO A 125 0.99 8.88 -14.71
N VAL A 126 0.70 9.89 -15.55
CA VAL A 126 0.05 11.15 -15.12
C VAL A 126 -1.31 10.89 -14.47
N HIS A 127 -2.13 10.00 -15.08
CA HIS A 127 -3.44 9.68 -14.50
C HIS A 127 -3.31 8.88 -13.21
N VAL A 128 -2.35 7.95 -13.13
CA VAL A 128 -2.07 7.19 -11.91
C VAL A 128 -1.59 8.12 -10.79
N ALA A 129 -0.66 9.02 -11.09
CA ALA A 129 -0.17 10.01 -10.12
C ALA A 129 -1.29 10.90 -9.60
N LYS A 130 -2.12 11.42 -10.53
CA LYS A 130 -3.26 12.30 -10.19
C LYS A 130 -4.27 11.59 -9.30
N ALA A 131 -4.65 10.37 -9.65
CA ALA A 131 -5.62 9.59 -8.88
C ALA A 131 -5.06 9.25 -7.49
N ALA A 132 -3.82 8.76 -7.42
CA ALA A 132 -3.18 8.38 -6.16
C ALA A 132 -3.01 9.58 -5.22
N ALA A 133 -2.55 10.73 -5.71
CA ALA A 133 -2.43 11.95 -4.90
C ALA A 133 -3.79 12.47 -4.42
N SER A 134 -4.84 12.32 -5.25
CA SER A 134 -6.21 12.68 -4.86
C SER A 134 -6.72 11.79 -3.71
N VAL A 135 -6.54 10.47 -3.81
CA VAL A 135 -6.91 9.53 -2.74
C VAL A 135 -6.08 9.79 -1.49
N ASP A 136 -4.78 10.06 -1.64
CA ASP A 136 -3.89 10.35 -0.52
C ASP A 136 -4.37 11.58 0.25
N LEU A 137 -4.68 12.66 -0.44
CA LEU A 137 -5.21 13.88 0.18
C LEU A 137 -6.60 13.66 0.81
N LEU A 138 -7.54 13.01 0.10
CA LEU A 138 -8.88 12.73 0.61
C LEU A 138 -8.85 11.83 1.84
N SER A 139 -7.91 10.89 1.91
CA SER A 139 -7.76 9.98 3.03
C SER A 139 -6.92 10.56 4.19
N GLY A 140 -6.28 11.73 4.01
CA GLY A 140 -5.37 12.31 5.01
C GLY A 140 -4.04 11.58 5.12
N GLY A 141 -3.47 11.12 4.00
CA GLY A 141 -2.17 10.46 3.95
C GLY A 141 -2.21 8.96 4.23
N ARG A 142 -3.30 8.28 3.88
CA ARG A 142 -3.46 6.83 4.10
C ARG A 142 -3.25 5.99 2.83
N MET A 143 -2.78 6.60 1.73
CA MET A 143 -2.60 5.88 0.45
C MET A 143 -1.23 5.20 0.35
N LEU A 144 -1.23 3.95 -0.10
CA LEU A 144 -0.06 3.19 -0.54
C LEU A 144 -0.27 2.73 -2.00
N LEU A 145 0.69 3.05 -2.85
CA LEU A 145 0.59 2.74 -4.28
C LEU A 145 1.38 1.47 -4.63
N GLY A 146 0.68 0.33 -4.62
CA GLY A 146 1.23 -0.93 -5.13
C GLY A 146 1.06 -1.03 -6.64
N LEU A 147 2.14 -1.36 -7.34
CA LEU A 147 2.27 -1.34 -8.78
C LEU A 147 2.73 -2.70 -9.31
N ALA A 148 2.20 -3.10 -10.45
CA ALA A 148 2.60 -4.32 -11.15
C ALA A 148 2.66 -4.12 -12.66
N VAL A 149 3.22 -5.13 -13.31
CA VAL A 149 3.22 -5.22 -14.78
C VAL A 149 1.90 -5.79 -15.33
N GLY A 150 1.12 -6.45 -14.46
CA GLY A 150 -0.05 -7.24 -14.83
C GLY A 150 0.30 -8.72 -15.05
N ASP A 151 -0.68 -9.56 -14.79
CA ASP A 151 -0.60 -11.03 -14.92
C ASP A 151 -1.72 -11.60 -15.80
N ARG A 152 -2.45 -10.74 -16.50
CA ARG A 152 -3.61 -11.06 -17.34
C ARG A 152 -3.35 -10.67 -18.80
N PRO A 153 -2.59 -11.47 -19.55
CA PRO A 153 -2.16 -11.12 -20.91
C PRO A 153 -3.31 -10.91 -21.89
N GLY A 154 -4.48 -11.51 -21.64
CA GLY A 154 -5.67 -11.31 -22.47
C GLY A 154 -6.29 -9.91 -22.40
N GLU A 155 -5.94 -9.11 -21.40
CA GLU A 155 -6.39 -7.70 -21.32
C GLU A 155 -5.57 -6.79 -22.22
N VAL A 156 -4.29 -7.09 -22.43
CA VAL A 156 -3.33 -6.23 -23.13
C VAL A 156 -3.79 -5.78 -24.51
N PRO A 157 -4.37 -6.63 -25.37
CA PRO A 157 -4.82 -6.21 -26.71
C PRO A 157 -5.89 -5.11 -26.69
N ALA A 158 -6.71 -5.05 -25.64
CA ALA A 158 -7.77 -4.02 -25.53
C ALA A 158 -7.18 -2.61 -25.31
N PHE A 159 -5.95 -2.50 -24.86
CA PHE A 159 -5.25 -1.22 -24.64
C PHE A 159 -4.42 -0.77 -25.84
N GLY A 160 -4.52 -1.50 -26.96
CA GLY A 160 -3.88 -1.15 -28.23
C GLY A 160 -2.39 -1.51 -28.28
N PRO A 161 -1.74 -1.27 -29.44
CA PRO A 161 -0.35 -1.65 -29.69
C PRO A 161 0.66 -1.01 -28.72
N ALA A 162 0.33 0.18 -28.20
CA ALA A 162 1.18 0.87 -27.24
C ALA A 162 1.28 0.13 -25.88
N ALA A 163 0.38 -0.79 -25.58
CA ALA A 163 0.41 -1.61 -24.39
C ALA A 163 1.15 -2.95 -24.59
N ALA A 164 1.58 -3.26 -25.82
CA ALA A 164 2.40 -4.44 -26.08
C ALA A 164 3.66 -4.42 -25.19
N ASP A 165 4.11 -5.57 -24.78
CA ASP A 165 5.28 -5.74 -23.90
C ASP A 165 5.25 -4.89 -22.61
N PRO A 166 4.24 -5.13 -21.73
CA PRO A 166 4.09 -4.33 -20.50
C PRO A 166 5.33 -4.33 -19.60
N ALA A 167 6.11 -5.42 -19.61
CA ALA A 167 7.34 -5.53 -18.82
C ALA A 167 8.42 -4.54 -19.28
N ASP A 168 8.52 -4.28 -20.58
CA ASP A 168 9.50 -3.33 -21.13
C ASP A 168 9.12 -1.88 -20.87
N ARG A 169 7.82 -1.59 -20.74
CA ARG A 169 7.31 -0.24 -20.44
C ARG A 169 7.38 0.11 -18.95
N LEU A 170 7.48 -0.90 -18.08
CA LEU A 170 7.44 -0.69 -16.64
C LEU A 170 8.50 0.29 -16.13
N PRO A 171 9.79 0.22 -16.54
CA PRO A 171 10.81 1.15 -16.07
C PRO A 171 10.52 2.62 -16.39
N ASP A 172 10.12 2.91 -17.63
CA ASP A 172 9.79 4.28 -18.06
C ASP A 172 8.54 4.80 -17.32
N SER A 173 7.51 3.96 -17.20
CA SER A 173 6.28 4.29 -16.46
C SER A 173 6.58 4.55 -14.99
N TRP A 174 7.47 3.74 -14.39
CA TRP A 174 7.90 3.89 -13.01
C TRP A 174 8.68 5.18 -12.77
N ALA A 175 9.67 5.46 -13.62
CA ALA A 175 10.47 6.68 -13.53
C ALA A 175 9.61 7.94 -13.70
N TYR A 176 8.69 7.93 -14.67
CA TYR A 176 7.75 9.03 -14.89
C TYR A 176 6.83 9.26 -13.68
N LEU A 177 6.25 8.17 -13.15
CA LEU A 177 5.40 8.24 -11.97
C LEU A 177 6.18 8.74 -10.75
N ARG A 178 7.40 8.22 -10.51
CA ARG A 178 8.27 8.64 -9.41
C ARG A 178 8.62 10.12 -9.51
N HIS A 179 8.88 10.63 -10.70
CA HIS A 179 9.13 12.06 -10.92
C HIS A 179 7.92 12.91 -10.50
N LEU A 180 6.70 12.52 -10.89
CA LEU A 180 5.49 13.25 -10.55
C LEU A 180 5.09 13.19 -9.07
N THR A 181 5.42 12.08 -8.38
CA THR A 181 4.98 11.81 -6.99
C THR A 181 6.09 11.96 -5.96
N GLY A 182 7.26 12.43 -6.38
CA GLY A 182 8.44 12.65 -5.52
C GLY A 182 8.73 14.13 -5.30
N ASP A 183 9.82 14.41 -4.57
CA ASP A 183 10.23 15.77 -4.16
C ASP A 183 10.83 16.63 -5.30
N ALA A 184 11.08 16.07 -6.48
CA ALA A 184 11.93 16.65 -7.52
C ALA A 184 11.18 17.24 -8.71
N VAL A 185 10.07 17.95 -8.50
CA VAL A 185 9.27 18.57 -9.58
C VAL A 185 9.95 19.80 -10.23
N THR A 186 11.13 20.20 -9.75
CA THR A 186 11.84 21.39 -10.25
C THR A 186 12.53 21.19 -11.60
N THR A 187 12.81 19.93 -11.97
CA THR A 187 13.45 19.56 -13.24
C THR A 187 12.43 19.01 -14.21
N GLY A 188 12.65 19.21 -15.52
CA GLY A 188 11.84 18.55 -16.55
C GLY A 188 12.09 17.05 -16.58
N HIS A 189 11.16 16.30 -17.15
CA HIS A 189 11.29 14.87 -17.40
C HIS A 189 10.91 14.55 -18.85
N SER A 190 11.71 13.73 -19.51
CA SER A 190 11.42 13.26 -20.88
C SER A 190 11.55 11.75 -20.92
N SER A 191 10.56 11.08 -21.50
CA SER A 191 10.52 9.64 -21.70
C SER A 191 9.69 9.29 -22.93
N PRO A 192 9.68 8.02 -23.39
CA PRO A 192 8.78 7.59 -24.46
C PRO A 192 7.28 7.82 -24.18
N LEU A 193 6.92 8.08 -22.91
CA LEU A 193 5.53 8.31 -22.48
C LEU A 193 5.12 9.79 -22.55
N GLY A 194 6.04 10.70 -22.79
CA GLY A 194 5.79 12.13 -22.87
C GLY A 194 6.86 12.97 -22.19
N GLU A 195 6.68 14.29 -22.29
CA GLU A 195 7.61 15.28 -21.78
C GLU A 195 6.93 16.18 -20.74
N LEU A 196 7.63 16.44 -19.65
CA LEU A 196 7.25 17.42 -18.63
C LEU A 196 8.26 18.57 -18.66
N ALA A 197 7.79 19.77 -18.94
CA ALA A 197 8.61 20.97 -18.86
C ALA A 197 9.04 21.22 -17.39
N PRO A 198 10.19 21.86 -17.14
CA PRO A 198 10.60 22.29 -15.82
C PRO A 198 9.49 23.10 -15.12
N GLY A 199 9.22 22.78 -13.85
CA GLY A 199 8.16 23.41 -13.07
C GLY A 199 6.75 22.84 -13.29
N THR A 200 6.58 21.87 -14.20
CA THR A 200 5.30 21.13 -14.33
C THR A 200 5.13 20.17 -13.17
N GLY A 201 4.16 20.42 -12.30
CA GLY A 201 3.89 19.63 -11.11
C GLY A 201 2.49 18.99 -11.09
N LEU A 202 2.31 18.13 -10.12
CA LEU A 202 1.04 17.45 -9.88
C LEU A 202 0.10 18.34 -9.02
N VAL A 203 -1.18 18.42 -9.37
CA VAL A 203 -2.21 19.09 -8.56
C VAL A 203 -3.37 18.12 -8.34
N PRO A 204 -3.72 17.74 -7.08
CA PRO A 204 -2.99 18.12 -5.86
C PRO A 204 -1.63 17.44 -5.76
N GLU A 205 -0.74 18.03 -4.96
CA GLU A 205 0.47 17.34 -4.50
C GLU A 205 0.08 16.23 -3.49
N PRO A 206 0.89 15.17 -3.32
CA PRO A 206 0.70 14.19 -2.25
C PRO A 206 0.67 14.85 -0.87
N ALA A 207 -0.15 14.33 0.05
CA ALA A 207 -0.37 14.93 1.37
C ALA A 207 0.92 15.11 2.21
N PHE A 208 1.93 14.28 1.96
CA PHE A 208 3.23 14.30 2.65
C PHE A 208 4.41 14.48 1.68
N GLY A 209 4.21 15.22 0.60
CA GLY A 209 5.22 15.55 -0.42
C GLY A 209 5.56 14.39 -1.35
N ARG A 210 5.52 13.15 -0.89
CA ARG A 210 5.89 11.96 -1.67
C ARG A 210 4.94 10.80 -1.43
N LEU A 211 4.58 10.06 -2.50
CA LEU A 211 3.84 8.81 -2.39
C LEU A 211 4.79 7.61 -2.31
N PRO A 212 4.57 6.66 -1.38
CA PRO A 212 5.27 5.38 -1.39
C PRO A 212 4.86 4.55 -2.60
N LEU A 213 5.82 4.08 -3.39
CA LEU A 213 5.63 3.19 -4.51
C LEU A 213 6.10 1.78 -4.15
N LEU A 214 5.17 0.82 -4.06
CA LEU A 214 5.46 -0.55 -3.71
C LEU A 214 5.42 -1.42 -4.97
N MET A 215 6.43 -2.29 -5.14
CA MET A 215 6.43 -3.23 -6.27
C MET A 215 5.71 -4.51 -5.89
N THR A 216 4.74 -4.95 -6.71
CA THR A 216 4.10 -6.26 -6.58
C THR A 216 4.74 -7.25 -7.54
N GLY A 217 5.21 -8.37 -7.01
CA GLY A 217 6.00 -9.31 -7.78
C GLY A 217 7.34 -8.72 -8.22
N ARG A 218 7.77 -9.04 -9.42
CA ARG A 218 9.02 -8.51 -10.00
C ARG A 218 8.84 -7.79 -11.33
N GLY A 219 7.70 -7.95 -11.98
CA GLY A 219 7.41 -7.30 -13.26
C GLY A 219 8.44 -7.56 -14.36
N GLY A 220 9.02 -8.78 -14.41
CA GLY A 220 10.09 -9.09 -15.33
C GLY A 220 11.47 -8.52 -14.95
N ARG A 221 11.59 -7.83 -13.83
CA ARG A 221 12.84 -7.22 -13.35
C ARG A 221 13.57 -8.11 -12.34
N THR A 222 14.84 -7.79 -12.08
CA THR A 222 15.61 -8.45 -11.01
C THR A 222 15.19 -7.92 -9.63
N ILE A 223 15.47 -8.66 -8.57
CA ILE A 223 15.20 -8.20 -7.21
C ILE A 223 16.05 -6.97 -6.85
N GLU A 224 17.23 -6.85 -7.44
CA GLU A 224 18.11 -5.68 -7.29
C GLU A 224 17.45 -4.43 -7.85
N TRP A 225 16.86 -4.52 -9.05
CA TRP A 225 16.10 -3.41 -9.62
C TRP A 225 14.92 -3.01 -8.72
N VAL A 226 14.17 -3.99 -8.20
CA VAL A 226 13.06 -3.71 -7.27
C VAL A 226 13.57 -3.04 -6.00
N ALA A 227 14.68 -3.54 -5.44
CA ALA A 227 15.28 -2.98 -4.24
C ALA A 227 15.80 -1.54 -4.42
N GLU A 228 16.28 -1.21 -5.59
CA GLU A 228 16.73 0.14 -5.93
C GLU A 228 15.56 1.13 -6.08
N HIS A 229 14.52 0.73 -6.82
CA HIS A 229 13.49 1.67 -7.30
C HIS A 229 12.22 1.72 -6.44
N ALA A 230 11.83 0.63 -5.76
CA ALA A 230 10.62 0.57 -4.96
C ALA A 230 10.88 0.95 -3.49
N ASP A 231 9.84 1.46 -2.82
CA ASP A 231 9.84 1.76 -1.39
C ASP A 231 9.46 0.56 -0.52
N GLY A 232 9.01 -0.53 -1.13
CA GLY A 232 8.69 -1.80 -0.51
C GLY A 232 8.31 -2.86 -1.54
N TRP A 233 8.20 -4.11 -1.10
CA TRP A 233 7.96 -5.24 -1.99
C TRP A 233 6.77 -6.08 -1.51
N LEU A 234 5.75 -6.21 -2.38
CA LEU A 234 4.58 -7.05 -2.19
C LEU A 234 4.76 -8.34 -3.00
N TYR A 235 4.55 -9.50 -2.38
CA TYR A 235 4.71 -10.77 -3.07
C TYR A 235 3.58 -11.74 -2.73
N SER A 236 3.40 -12.77 -3.57
CA SER A 236 2.43 -13.84 -3.30
C SER A 236 2.90 -14.77 -2.20
N ALA A 237 1.95 -15.48 -1.57
CA ALA A 237 2.24 -16.48 -0.55
C ALA A 237 3.22 -17.54 -1.06
N LEU A 238 4.25 -17.80 -0.25
CA LEU A 238 5.31 -18.77 -0.49
C LEU A 238 5.41 -19.71 0.69
N ALA A 239 5.99 -20.90 0.50
CA ALA A 239 6.37 -21.75 1.61
C ALA A 239 7.38 -21.03 2.53
N PRO A 240 7.36 -21.28 3.87
CA PRO A 240 8.16 -20.52 4.83
C PRO A 240 9.67 -20.48 4.52
N GLU A 241 10.24 -21.57 4.00
CA GLU A 241 11.66 -21.66 3.67
C GLU A 241 12.03 -20.75 2.49
N ILE A 242 11.17 -20.74 1.44
CA ILE A 242 11.36 -19.91 0.26
C ILE A 242 11.14 -18.43 0.62
N GLN A 243 10.12 -18.15 1.43
CA GLN A 243 9.84 -16.81 1.91
C GLN A 243 11.01 -16.26 2.72
N ARG A 244 11.57 -17.04 3.65
CA ARG A 244 12.72 -16.64 4.46
C ARG A 244 13.94 -16.33 3.59
N ALA A 245 14.20 -17.11 2.55
CA ALA A 245 15.29 -16.85 1.62
C ALA A 245 15.07 -15.55 0.84
N ASN A 246 13.82 -15.28 0.42
CA ASN A 246 13.45 -14.04 -0.27
C ASN A 246 13.61 -12.80 0.61
N THR A 247 13.09 -12.85 1.83
CA THR A 247 13.21 -11.72 2.77
C THR A 247 14.66 -11.48 3.17
N ALA A 248 15.44 -12.54 3.41
CA ALA A 248 16.87 -12.40 3.70
C ALA A 248 17.63 -11.73 2.54
N ARG A 249 17.31 -12.09 1.28
CA ARG A 249 17.90 -11.43 0.10
C ARG A 249 17.43 -9.96 0.02
N TRP A 250 16.13 -9.71 0.22
CA TRP A 250 15.56 -8.36 0.22
C TRP A 250 16.25 -7.46 1.25
N ARG A 251 16.40 -7.93 2.49
CA ARG A 251 17.07 -7.18 3.56
C ARG A 251 18.53 -6.86 3.25
N ARG A 252 19.28 -7.81 2.66
CA ARG A 252 20.66 -7.54 2.22
C ARG A 252 20.75 -6.43 1.17
N LEU A 253 19.76 -6.34 0.28
CA LEU A 253 19.75 -5.33 -0.80
C LEU A 253 19.26 -3.96 -0.34
N THR A 254 18.40 -3.91 0.69
CA THR A 254 17.73 -2.67 1.11
C THR A 254 18.23 -2.14 2.45
N GLY A 255 19.18 -2.80 3.09
CA GLY A 255 19.65 -2.51 4.44
C GLY A 255 18.94 -3.31 5.52
N GLU A 256 19.46 -3.28 6.73
CA GLU A 256 19.01 -4.13 7.84
C GLU A 256 17.55 -3.91 8.21
N SER A 257 16.90 -5.01 8.59
CA SER A 257 15.52 -5.05 9.04
C SER A 257 15.33 -4.25 10.33
N GLY A 258 14.26 -3.45 10.38
CA GLY A 258 13.84 -2.77 11.62
C GLY A 258 14.44 -1.39 11.86
N ALA A 259 15.37 -0.91 11.03
CA ALA A 259 15.77 0.49 11.09
C ALA A 259 14.64 1.40 10.58
N PRO A 260 14.46 2.60 11.15
CA PRO A 260 13.54 3.58 10.58
C PRO A 260 13.89 3.84 9.10
N GLY A 261 12.91 3.60 8.21
CA GLY A 261 13.11 3.74 6.77
C GLY A 261 13.55 2.48 6.02
N SER A 262 13.65 1.31 6.69
CA SER A 262 13.84 0.03 5.98
C SER A 262 12.66 -0.25 5.05
N LYS A 263 12.96 -0.74 3.84
CA LYS A 263 11.92 -1.06 2.86
C LYS A 263 11.18 -2.33 3.27
N PRO A 264 9.84 -2.30 3.45
CA PRO A 264 9.09 -3.46 3.92
C PRO A 264 8.94 -4.55 2.87
N TYR A 265 8.66 -5.77 3.37
CA TYR A 265 8.22 -6.91 2.57
C TYR A 265 6.86 -7.39 3.06
N ALA A 266 5.88 -7.48 2.18
CA ALA A 266 4.56 -8.01 2.47
C ALA A 266 4.25 -9.27 1.66
N GLN A 267 3.48 -10.17 2.25
CA GLN A 267 3.05 -11.41 1.61
C GLN A 267 1.53 -11.49 1.52
N ALA A 268 1.02 -11.73 0.32
CA ALA A 268 -0.39 -11.80 0.00
C ALA A 268 -0.81 -13.22 -0.37
N GLY A 269 -1.97 -13.68 0.11
CA GLY A 269 -2.47 -15.00 -0.26
C GLY A 269 -3.96 -15.16 -0.08
N TYR A 270 -4.52 -16.14 -0.80
CA TYR A 270 -5.86 -16.61 -0.53
C TYR A 270 -5.91 -17.32 0.82
N LEU A 271 -6.99 -17.10 1.57
CA LEU A 271 -7.23 -17.77 2.83
C LEU A 271 -8.52 -18.58 2.76
N VAL A 272 -8.43 -19.86 3.07
CA VAL A 272 -9.55 -20.73 3.40
C VAL A 272 -9.44 -21.08 4.89
N LEU A 273 -10.26 -20.43 5.71
CA LEU A 273 -10.27 -20.65 7.14
C LEU A 273 -11.32 -21.69 7.50
N ASP A 274 -10.87 -22.83 8.00
CA ASP A 274 -11.76 -23.94 8.38
C ASP A 274 -12.51 -23.63 9.70
N GLU A 275 -13.69 -24.21 9.87
CA GLU A 275 -14.47 -24.10 11.12
C GLU A 275 -13.78 -24.77 12.31
N ASP A 276 -13.14 -25.94 12.08
CA ASP A 276 -12.32 -26.57 13.12
C ASP A 276 -11.03 -25.77 13.32
N PRO A 277 -10.84 -25.18 14.53
CA PRO A 277 -9.67 -24.35 14.80
C PRO A 277 -8.33 -25.08 14.63
N ARG A 278 -8.32 -26.43 14.68
CA ARG A 278 -7.12 -27.26 14.57
C ARG A 278 -6.97 -27.97 13.25
N SER A 279 -7.83 -27.70 12.27
CA SER A 279 -7.69 -28.29 10.93
C SER A 279 -6.28 -28.14 10.40
N ALA A 280 -5.69 -29.28 10.03
CA ALA A 280 -4.33 -29.32 9.51
C ALA A 280 -4.16 -28.54 8.20
N PRO A 281 -2.98 -27.98 7.93
CA PRO A 281 -2.68 -27.29 6.67
C PRO A 281 -2.91 -28.19 5.46
N ARG A 282 -3.61 -27.64 4.45
CA ARG A 282 -3.82 -28.26 3.15
C ARG A 282 -3.23 -27.42 2.03
N PRO A 283 -2.74 -28.02 0.94
CA PRO A 283 -2.24 -27.27 -0.20
C PRO A 283 -3.28 -26.32 -0.79
N LEU A 284 -2.92 -25.07 -0.93
CA LEU A 284 -3.68 -24.04 -1.64
C LEU A 284 -2.72 -23.20 -2.47
N PRO A 285 -2.83 -23.19 -3.80
CA PRO A 285 -1.96 -22.34 -4.63
C PRO A 285 -2.06 -20.87 -4.21
N GLN A 286 -0.91 -20.25 -3.97
CA GLN A 286 -0.81 -18.85 -3.54
C GLN A 286 -1.66 -18.52 -2.30
N GLY A 287 -1.74 -19.45 -1.34
CA GLY A 287 -2.59 -19.22 -0.17
C GLY A 287 -2.43 -20.23 0.93
N TRP A 288 -3.39 -20.19 1.86
CA TRP A 288 -3.39 -20.94 3.09
C TRP A 288 -4.79 -21.54 3.32
N ALA A 289 -4.86 -22.85 3.56
CA ALA A 289 -6.10 -23.56 3.90
C ALA A 289 -5.88 -24.39 5.16
N MET A 290 -6.47 -23.97 6.29
CA MET A 290 -6.27 -24.59 7.61
C MET A 290 -7.18 -23.98 8.67
N GLY A 291 -7.17 -24.51 9.88
CA GLY A 291 -7.78 -23.90 11.06
C GLY A 291 -6.96 -22.70 11.57
N ARG A 292 -7.57 -21.89 12.46
CA ARG A 292 -6.93 -20.66 12.98
C ARG A 292 -5.68 -20.92 13.82
N GLU A 293 -5.59 -22.06 14.55
CA GLU A 293 -4.41 -22.36 15.38
C GLU A 293 -3.16 -22.59 14.53
N PRO A 294 -3.14 -23.50 13.55
CA PRO A 294 -1.99 -23.62 12.65
C PRO A 294 -1.75 -22.40 11.77
N LEU A 295 -2.80 -21.62 11.45
CA LEU A 295 -2.64 -20.36 10.72
C LEU A 295 -1.87 -19.34 11.56
N LEU A 296 -2.18 -19.21 12.85
CA LEU A 296 -1.47 -18.33 13.76
C LEU A 296 0.02 -18.71 13.86
N ASP A 297 0.33 -20.00 14.01
CA ASP A 297 1.70 -20.47 14.06
C ASP A 297 2.47 -20.22 12.76
N LEU A 298 1.82 -20.42 11.63
CA LEU A 298 2.39 -20.12 10.34
C LEU A 298 2.67 -18.62 10.17
N PHE A 299 1.73 -17.75 10.55
CA PHE A 299 1.89 -16.31 10.44
C PHE A 299 2.99 -15.78 11.37
N LYS A 300 3.14 -16.32 12.58
CA LYS A 300 4.29 -16.05 13.45
C LYS A 300 5.62 -16.51 12.83
N THR A 301 5.61 -17.63 12.10
CA THR A 301 6.78 -18.11 11.37
C THR A 301 7.17 -17.15 10.25
N TYR A 302 6.20 -16.58 9.52
CA TYR A 302 6.47 -15.56 8.50
C TYR A 302 6.97 -14.26 9.11
N GLU A 303 6.38 -13.80 10.21
CA GLU A 303 6.86 -12.63 10.95
C GLU A 303 8.31 -12.80 11.40
N ALA A 304 8.63 -13.92 12.06
CA ALA A 304 10.00 -14.27 12.44
C ALA A 304 10.95 -14.41 11.23
N GLY A 305 10.41 -14.75 10.06
CA GLY A 305 11.10 -14.78 8.77
C GLY A 305 11.24 -13.41 8.10
N GLY A 306 10.79 -12.31 8.73
CA GLY A 306 10.98 -10.94 8.26
C GLY A 306 9.88 -10.41 7.33
N VAL A 307 8.68 -10.99 7.36
CA VAL A 307 7.48 -10.42 6.72
C VAL A 307 6.95 -9.29 7.60
N ASP A 308 6.70 -8.12 7.02
CA ASP A 308 6.19 -6.94 7.74
C ASP A 308 4.66 -6.80 7.65
N GLN A 309 4.02 -7.47 6.68
CA GLN A 309 2.56 -7.53 6.58
C GLN A 309 2.10 -8.82 5.91
N LEU A 310 1.04 -9.40 6.44
CA LEU A 310 0.32 -10.54 5.89
C LEU A 310 -1.03 -10.05 5.36
N MET A 311 -1.28 -10.21 4.06
CA MET A 311 -2.49 -9.74 3.41
C MET A 311 -3.34 -10.94 2.96
N VAL A 312 -4.58 -11.01 3.42
CA VAL A 312 -5.48 -12.14 3.12
C VAL A 312 -6.59 -11.77 2.16
N ASN A 313 -6.85 -12.66 1.20
CA ASN A 313 -7.99 -12.60 0.28
C ASN A 313 -8.95 -13.75 0.61
N LEU A 314 -10.23 -13.42 0.80
CA LEU A 314 -11.24 -14.37 1.29
C LEU A 314 -12.04 -15.07 0.18
N ARG A 315 -11.73 -14.81 -1.09
CA ARG A 315 -12.51 -15.31 -2.24
C ARG A 315 -12.80 -16.81 -2.19
N LEU A 316 -11.82 -17.60 -1.78
CA LEU A 316 -11.88 -19.07 -1.82
C LEU A 316 -12.48 -19.70 -0.56
N ASN A 317 -12.94 -18.89 0.41
CA ASN A 317 -13.61 -19.39 1.60
C ASN A 317 -14.97 -20.02 1.24
N SER A 318 -15.38 -21.02 2.04
CA SER A 318 -16.73 -21.56 2.02
C SER A 318 -17.63 -20.92 3.07
N ARG A 319 -17.04 -20.23 4.04
CA ARG A 319 -17.72 -19.57 5.16
C ARG A 319 -18.09 -18.13 4.81
N PRO A 320 -19.13 -17.55 5.42
CA PRO A 320 -19.44 -16.14 5.28
C PRO A 320 -18.26 -15.26 5.66
N ALA A 321 -17.98 -14.23 4.84
CA ALA A 321 -16.83 -13.36 5.06
C ALA A 321 -16.87 -12.64 6.42
N ASP A 322 -18.07 -12.26 6.88
CA ASP A 322 -18.25 -11.57 8.17
C ASP A 322 -17.84 -12.46 9.34
N GLU A 323 -18.12 -13.77 9.30
CA GLU A 323 -17.68 -14.74 10.31
C GLU A 323 -16.16 -14.92 10.29
N VAL A 324 -15.57 -15.05 9.09
CA VAL A 324 -14.12 -15.20 8.94
C VAL A 324 -13.40 -13.95 9.44
N LEU A 325 -13.89 -12.77 9.08
CA LEU A 325 -13.32 -11.50 9.56
C LEU A 325 -13.40 -11.36 11.08
N ALA A 326 -14.53 -11.72 11.69
CA ALA A 326 -14.69 -11.71 13.14
C ALA A 326 -13.72 -12.68 13.83
N GLU A 327 -13.55 -13.88 13.30
CA GLU A 327 -12.62 -14.87 13.85
C GLU A 327 -11.15 -14.42 13.71
N LEU A 328 -10.77 -13.85 12.57
CA LEU A 328 -9.44 -13.26 12.39
C LEU A 328 -9.20 -12.09 13.35
N ALA A 329 -10.21 -11.25 13.57
CA ALA A 329 -10.13 -10.14 14.50
C ALA A 329 -9.97 -10.60 15.96
N GLU A 330 -10.71 -11.60 16.37
CA GLU A 330 -10.68 -12.11 17.74
C GLU A 330 -9.38 -12.88 18.05
N TYR A 331 -8.92 -13.73 17.14
CA TYR A 331 -7.86 -14.69 17.43
C TYR A 331 -6.49 -14.35 16.83
N LEU A 332 -6.42 -13.62 15.72
CA LEU A 332 -5.15 -13.31 15.07
C LEU A 332 -4.69 -11.89 15.33
N LEU A 333 -5.57 -10.86 15.20
CA LEU A 333 -5.17 -9.45 15.38
C LEU A 333 -4.47 -9.14 16.71
N PRO A 334 -4.82 -9.77 17.88
CA PRO A 334 -4.08 -9.53 19.12
C PRO A 334 -2.59 -9.86 19.03
N HIS A 335 -2.20 -10.76 18.13
CA HIS A 335 -0.80 -11.14 17.89
C HIS A 335 -0.09 -10.27 16.86
N PHE A 336 -0.84 -9.57 15.99
CA PHE A 336 -0.35 -8.70 14.92
C PHE A 336 -0.95 -7.29 15.04
N PRO A 337 -0.73 -6.60 16.16
CA PRO A 337 -1.41 -5.34 16.44
C PRO A 337 -1.00 -4.25 15.45
N THR A 338 -1.99 -3.51 14.99
CA THR A 338 -1.78 -2.34 14.16
C THR A 338 -1.36 -1.15 15.03
N PRO A 339 -0.29 -0.41 14.68
CA PRO A 339 0.08 0.79 15.40
C PRO A 339 -1.02 1.85 15.36
N GLU A 340 -1.29 2.49 16.49
CA GLU A 340 -2.07 3.72 16.50
C GLU A 340 -1.21 4.85 15.93
N ILE A 341 -1.58 5.32 14.76
CA ILE A 341 -1.00 6.51 14.16
C ILE A 341 -2.09 7.55 14.13
N HIS A 342 -1.97 8.55 15.00
CA HIS A 342 -2.84 9.71 14.87
C HIS A 342 -2.54 10.36 13.51
N PRO A 343 -3.53 10.51 12.62
CA PRO A 343 -3.33 11.32 11.44
C PRO A 343 -2.81 12.66 11.93
N ALA A 344 -1.71 13.13 11.36
CA ALA A 344 -1.28 14.51 11.58
C ALA A 344 -2.52 15.37 11.37
N ALA A 345 -2.84 16.25 12.33
CA ALA A 345 -4.05 17.05 12.31
C ALA A 345 -4.26 17.50 10.87
N ARG A 346 -5.43 17.18 10.31
CA ARG A 346 -5.75 17.41 8.88
C ARG A 346 -5.04 18.68 8.47
N ALA A 347 -4.08 18.58 7.58
CA ALA A 347 -3.41 19.77 7.08
C ALA A 347 -4.53 20.62 6.49
N SER A 348 -4.99 21.61 7.28
CA SER A 348 -6.03 22.56 6.93
C SER A 348 -5.53 23.55 5.87
N HIS A 349 -4.64 23.06 5.02
CA HIS A 349 -4.01 23.79 3.95
C HIS A 349 -4.24 23.08 2.61
N LEU A 350 -5.49 23.22 2.10
CA LEU A 350 -5.65 23.43 0.68
C LEU A 350 -4.93 24.78 0.35
N THR A 351 -3.64 24.82 0.58
CA THR A 351 -2.82 25.91 0.07
C THR A 351 -2.60 25.61 -1.41
N VAL A 352 -3.58 25.99 -2.22
CA VAL A 352 -3.32 26.21 -3.64
C VAL A 352 -2.21 27.27 -3.66
N ARG A 353 -0.97 26.86 -3.95
CA ARG A 353 0.07 27.83 -4.28
C ARG A 353 -0.49 28.62 -5.45
N GLN A 354 -0.74 29.90 -5.26
CA GLN A 354 -1.04 30.79 -6.37
C GLN A 354 0.22 30.83 -7.22
N PHE A 355 0.09 30.33 -8.46
CA PHE A 355 1.10 30.45 -9.50
C PHE A 355 1.16 31.89 -10.01
#